data_e2c671619fe4201a0bf17aeb5fbbe82a
#
_entry.id   e2c671619fe4201a0bf17aeb5fbbe82a
#
_cell.length_a   1.000
_cell.length_b   1.000
_cell.length_c   1.000
_cell.angle_alpha   90.00
_cell.angle_beta   90.00
_cell.angle_gamma   90.00
#
_symmetry.space_group_name_H-M   'P 1'
#
loop_
_entity.id
_entity.type
_entity.pdbx_description
1 polymer ?
#
loop_
_entity_poly.entity_id
_entity_poly.type
_entity_poly.pdbx_seq_one_letter_code
_entity_poly.pdbx_strand_id
1 'polypeptide(L)'
;MDTFLEHAMADRQTSTAATSNRHSTPWQMSLTIFVVSVVGLLLEMMLIRWIGTEIRIFAYLQNTVLIVCFLGLGMGCFTCKQPVNMGRGLLALMALTGTLSLPFARQIAAGITEQLSVLGDFVIWGQSSTTGIVTIAFNVLVGLVLTFGIMLLLWEVFMPMGRLLGRGMNDHPNTIAAYSVNVAGSLIGIWLFVLLSAWTTSPFIWVAVCAAMLTYFVGTGVERRKNLSYLALTVAVAAFAGYETDAIEVAWSPYQKLTLAPSTHENWPGVNFIYVNNTGYQALVDNSDAAVRADVRVGPETYGLTQYDIPMQFHPNPKRVLVVGAGSGNDVAGALRNGAEDVTAVEIDPAIIDFGRRFHPERPYDSKKVHVV
;
A
#
# COMPACT_ATOMS: atom_id res chain seq x y z
N MET A 1 67.01 14.18 -20.10
CA MET A 1 65.98 14.33 -19.05
C MET A 1 64.57 14.20 -19.62
N ASP A 2 64.41 14.53 -20.91
CA ASP A 2 63.08 14.51 -21.56
C ASP A 2 62.58 13.10 -21.98
N THR A 3 63.44 12.17 -22.32
CA THR A 3 63.10 10.79 -22.68
C THR A 3 62.59 9.93 -21.50
N PHE A 4 62.96 10.28 -20.29
CA PHE A 4 62.53 9.59 -19.08
C PHE A 4 61.09 9.98 -18.64
N LEU A 5 60.72 11.22 -18.94
CA LEU A 5 59.35 11.77 -18.66
C LEU A 5 58.31 11.28 -19.68
N GLU A 6 58.69 11.09 -20.94
CA GLU A 6 57.81 10.52 -21.95
C GLU A 6 57.48 9.02 -21.69
N HIS A 7 58.47 8.22 -21.26
CA HIS A 7 58.23 6.84 -20.88
C HIS A 7 57.36 6.70 -19.62
N ALA A 8 57.54 7.61 -18.62
CA ALA A 8 56.71 7.60 -17.40
C ALA A 8 55.28 8.09 -17.65
N MET A 9 55.05 8.94 -18.65
CA MET A 9 53.70 9.34 -19.05
C MET A 9 53.01 8.28 -19.93
N ALA A 10 53.76 7.58 -20.80
CA ALA A 10 53.21 6.45 -21.56
C ALA A 10 52.81 5.29 -20.69
N ASP A 11 53.59 4.96 -19.65
CA ASP A 11 53.26 3.89 -18.69
C ASP A 11 52.05 4.30 -17.77
N ARG A 12 51.87 5.56 -17.44
CA ARG A 12 50.67 6.04 -16.75
C ARG A 12 49.41 6.01 -17.62
N GLN A 13 49.53 6.27 -18.90
CA GLN A 13 48.40 6.18 -19.82
C GLN A 13 47.98 4.74 -20.12
N THR A 14 48.95 3.79 -20.18
CA THR A 14 48.62 2.36 -20.34
C THR A 14 48.09 1.72 -19.04
N SER A 15 48.53 2.23 -17.86
CA SER A 15 48.03 1.71 -16.57
C SER A 15 46.60 2.23 -16.22
N THR A 16 46.19 3.38 -16.76
CA THR A 16 44.80 3.88 -16.57
C THR A 16 43.82 3.33 -17.60
N ALA A 17 44.28 2.73 -18.69
CA ALA A 17 43.44 2.08 -19.70
C ALA A 17 43.09 0.61 -19.38
N ALA A 18 43.72 0.03 -18.35
CA ALA A 18 43.43 -1.35 -17.90
C ALA A 18 42.34 -1.45 -16.81
N THR A 19 41.46 -0.47 -16.68
CA THR A 19 40.17 -0.69 -15.99
C THR A 19 39.29 -1.56 -16.90
N SER A 20 39.37 -2.85 -16.63
CA SER A 20 38.57 -3.95 -17.11
C SER A 20 37.22 -3.49 -17.70
N ASN A 21 37.17 -3.26 -19.01
CA ASN A 21 35.94 -3.30 -19.78
C ASN A 21 35.45 -4.77 -19.77
N ARG A 22 34.83 -5.21 -18.67
CA ARG A 22 34.04 -6.45 -18.69
C ARG A 22 32.86 -6.16 -19.61
N HIS A 23 33.02 -6.49 -20.89
CA HIS A 23 31.88 -6.51 -21.80
C HIS A 23 30.86 -7.50 -21.19
N SER A 24 29.82 -6.97 -20.59
CA SER A 24 28.69 -7.79 -20.12
C SER A 24 28.15 -8.54 -21.35
N THR A 25 27.97 -9.84 -21.22
CA THR A 25 27.41 -10.65 -22.30
C THR A 25 25.98 -10.20 -22.61
N PRO A 26 25.46 -10.36 -23.84
CA PRO A 26 24.07 -10.02 -24.16
C PRO A 26 23.06 -10.64 -23.20
N TRP A 27 23.33 -11.84 -22.70
CA TRP A 27 22.52 -12.51 -21.68
C TRP A 27 22.52 -11.75 -20.34
N GLN A 28 23.68 -11.27 -19.87
CA GLN A 28 23.77 -10.51 -18.63
C GLN A 28 23.02 -9.17 -18.75
N MET A 29 23.06 -8.53 -19.91
CA MET A 29 22.31 -7.31 -20.18
C MET A 29 20.80 -7.58 -20.15
N SER A 30 20.35 -8.64 -20.83
CA SER A 30 18.95 -9.07 -20.81
C SER A 30 18.48 -9.39 -19.38
N LEU A 31 19.30 -10.12 -18.60
CA LEU A 31 18.96 -10.43 -17.21
C LEU A 31 18.85 -9.18 -16.34
N THR A 32 19.73 -8.20 -16.53
CA THR A 32 19.68 -6.92 -15.81
C THR A 32 18.41 -6.13 -16.17
N ILE A 33 18.06 -6.04 -17.47
CA ILE A 33 16.81 -5.43 -17.93
C ILE A 33 15.62 -6.16 -17.32
N PHE A 34 15.61 -7.48 -17.35
CA PHE A 34 14.53 -8.29 -16.82
C PHE A 34 14.32 -8.03 -15.32
N VAL A 35 15.37 -8.16 -14.51
CA VAL A 35 15.27 -8.01 -13.05
C VAL A 35 14.87 -6.58 -12.67
N VAL A 36 15.44 -5.54 -13.31
CA VAL A 36 15.07 -4.15 -13.00
C VAL A 36 13.62 -3.85 -13.39
N SER A 37 13.12 -4.45 -14.48
CA SER A 37 11.73 -4.29 -14.91
C SER A 37 10.76 -4.99 -13.96
N VAL A 38 11.07 -6.22 -13.53
CA VAL A 38 10.25 -6.94 -12.52
C VAL A 38 10.18 -6.14 -11.23
N VAL A 39 11.34 -5.73 -10.68
CA VAL A 39 11.40 -4.99 -9.42
C VAL A 39 10.76 -3.61 -9.55
N GLY A 40 10.97 -2.93 -10.66
CA GLY A 40 10.39 -1.60 -10.91
C GLY A 40 8.88 -1.61 -10.81
N LEU A 41 8.22 -2.50 -11.55
CA LEU A 41 6.75 -2.61 -11.53
C LEU A 41 6.21 -3.19 -10.22
N LEU A 42 6.91 -4.16 -9.63
CA LEU A 42 6.53 -4.69 -8.32
C LEU A 42 6.54 -3.59 -7.25
N LEU A 43 7.62 -2.78 -7.18
CA LEU A 43 7.73 -1.65 -6.26
C LEU A 43 6.68 -0.57 -6.55
N GLU A 44 6.44 -0.26 -7.81
CA GLU A 44 5.45 0.73 -8.21
C GLU A 44 4.06 0.35 -7.72
N MET A 45 3.59 -0.86 -8.03
CA MET A 45 2.28 -1.36 -7.61
C MET A 45 2.16 -1.42 -6.08
N MET A 46 3.22 -1.89 -5.41
CA MET A 46 3.29 -1.94 -3.96
C MET A 46 3.15 -0.54 -3.34
N LEU A 47 3.93 0.44 -3.83
CA LEU A 47 3.96 1.78 -3.27
C LEU A 47 2.67 2.56 -3.55
N ILE A 48 2.08 2.43 -4.75
CA ILE A 48 0.78 3.02 -5.06
C ILE A 48 -0.27 2.53 -4.06
N ARG A 49 -0.36 1.22 -3.87
CA ARG A 49 -1.32 0.64 -2.95
C ARG A 49 -1.06 1.05 -1.51
N TRP A 50 0.18 0.92 -1.04
CA TRP A 50 0.52 1.16 0.36
C TRP A 50 0.37 2.62 0.75
N ILE A 51 0.85 3.56 -0.07
CA ILE A 51 0.68 5.00 0.16
C ILE A 51 -0.80 5.37 0.17
N GLY A 52 -1.59 4.87 -0.80
CA GLY A 52 -3.03 5.13 -0.85
C GLY A 52 -3.81 4.53 0.33
N THR A 53 -3.28 3.46 0.95
CA THR A 53 -3.86 2.86 2.16
C THR A 53 -3.57 3.70 3.41
N GLU A 54 -2.32 4.13 3.59
CA GLU A 54 -1.90 4.82 4.83
C GLU A 54 -2.18 6.32 4.79
N ILE A 55 -2.21 6.94 3.60
CA ILE A 55 -2.43 8.37 3.43
C ILE A 55 -3.64 8.58 2.52
N ARG A 56 -4.79 8.80 3.13
CA ARG A 56 -6.10 8.76 2.46
C ARG A 56 -6.23 9.66 1.24
N ILE A 57 -5.63 10.85 1.22
CA ILE A 57 -5.71 11.74 0.05
C ILE A 57 -5.13 11.07 -1.20
N PHE A 58 -4.12 10.20 -1.06
CA PHE A 58 -3.56 9.46 -2.19
C PHE A 58 -4.45 8.31 -2.68
N ALA A 59 -5.46 7.88 -1.91
CA ALA A 59 -6.48 6.98 -2.44
C ALA A 59 -7.33 7.67 -3.53
N TYR A 60 -7.52 8.98 -3.43
CA TYR A 60 -8.18 9.80 -4.45
C TYR A 60 -7.22 10.29 -5.54
N LEU A 61 -5.95 10.50 -5.19
CA LEU A 61 -4.90 11.01 -6.08
C LEU A 61 -3.90 9.91 -6.47
N GLN A 62 -4.35 8.67 -6.67
CA GLN A 62 -3.50 7.51 -7.00
C GLN A 62 -2.61 7.76 -8.23
N ASN A 63 -3.14 8.47 -9.22
CA ASN A 63 -2.40 8.82 -10.41
C ASN A 63 -1.19 9.72 -10.13
N THR A 64 -1.18 10.49 -9.03
CA THR A 64 -0.03 11.32 -8.67
C THR A 64 1.18 10.45 -8.28
N VAL A 65 0.96 9.40 -7.51
CA VAL A 65 2.03 8.43 -7.14
C VAL A 65 2.57 7.77 -8.41
N LEU A 66 1.69 7.28 -9.27
CA LEU A 66 2.03 6.67 -10.57
C LEU A 66 2.87 7.63 -11.44
N ILE A 67 2.42 8.87 -11.62
CA ILE A 67 3.12 9.88 -12.42
C ILE A 67 4.53 10.13 -11.89
N VAL A 68 4.71 10.24 -10.57
CA VAL A 68 6.04 10.49 -9.97
C VAL A 68 6.96 9.28 -10.14
N CYS A 69 6.45 8.05 -10.02
CA CYS A 69 7.21 6.83 -10.31
C CYS A 69 7.71 6.84 -11.76
N PHE A 70 6.83 7.13 -12.72
CA PHE A 70 7.19 7.24 -14.14
C PHE A 70 8.16 8.40 -14.43
N LEU A 71 7.99 9.54 -13.79
CA LEU A 71 8.93 10.65 -13.93
C LEU A 71 10.31 10.28 -13.39
N GLY A 72 10.40 9.62 -12.23
CA GLY A 72 11.66 9.13 -11.67
C GLY A 72 12.34 8.11 -12.59
N LEU A 73 11.58 7.14 -13.08
CA LEU A 73 12.06 6.12 -14.01
C LEU A 73 12.49 6.76 -15.36
N GLY A 74 11.66 7.61 -15.93
CA GLY A 74 11.92 8.29 -17.21
C GLY A 74 13.13 9.22 -17.14
N MET A 75 13.25 10.03 -16.09
CA MET A 75 14.43 10.87 -15.87
C MET A 75 15.67 10.01 -15.61
N GLY A 76 15.54 8.88 -14.94
CA GLY A 76 16.60 7.90 -14.82
C GLY A 76 17.06 7.39 -16.18
N CYS A 77 16.14 6.98 -17.05
CA CYS A 77 16.45 6.56 -18.43
C CYS A 77 17.11 7.67 -19.23
N PHE A 78 16.60 8.91 -19.15
CA PHE A 78 17.17 10.07 -19.82
C PHE A 78 18.61 10.36 -19.36
N THR A 79 18.87 10.19 -18.06
CA THR A 79 20.19 10.41 -17.45
C THR A 79 21.02 9.13 -17.31
N CYS A 80 20.79 8.11 -18.11
CA CYS A 80 21.39 6.78 -17.98
C CYS A 80 22.94 6.77 -18.04
N LYS A 81 23.55 7.75 -18.69
CA LYS A 81 25.01 7.92 -18.75
C LYS A 81 25.63 8.39 -17.42
N GLN A 82 24.83 8.97 -16.52
CA GLN A 82 25.32 9.43 -15.21
C GLN A 82 25.50 8.24 -14.24
N PRO A 83 26.35 8.35 -13.19
CA PRO A 83 26.57 7.27 -12.22
C PRO A 83 25.28 6.79 -11.57
N VAL A 84 25.11 5.46 -11.46
CA VAL A 84 23.99 4.86 -10.73
C VAL A 84 24.31 4.88 -9.24
N ASN A 85 23.58 5.66 -8.48
CA ASN A 85 23.72 5.70 -7.03
C ASN A 85 22.58 4.87 -6.39
N MET A 86 22.78 3.55 -6.31
CA MET A 86 21.80 2.65 -5.67
C MET A 86 21.58 2.99 -4.20
N GLY A 87 22.64 3.37 -3.46
CA GLY A 87 22.54 3.70 -2.04
C GLY A 87 21.57 4.84 -1.75
N ARG A 88 21.48 5.85 -2.65
CA ARG A 88 20.54 6.96 -2.52
C ARG A 88 19.09 6.50 -2.69
N GLY A 89 18.81 5.66 -3.69
CA GLY A 89 17.48 5.09 -3.89
C GLY A 89 17.05 4.16 -2.75
N LEU A 90 17.98 3.35 -2.25
CA LEU A 90 17.70 2.46 -1.11
C LEU A 90 17.48 3.24 0.20
N LEU A 91 18.21 4.33 0.42
CA LEU A 91 17.98 5.23 1.55
C LEU A 91 16.59 5.88 1.46
N ALA A 92 16.21 6.33 0.27
CA ALA A 92 14.87 6.89 0.03
C ALA A 92 13.77 5.84 0.25
N LEU A 93 13.98 4.61 -0.22
CA LEU A 93 13.05 3.49 0.01
C LEU A 93 12.93 3.19 1.52
N MET A 94 14.04 3.18 2.25
CA MET A 94 14.05 2.98 3.70
C MET A 94 13.28 4.11 4.41
N ALA A 95 13.51 5.36 4.04
CA ALA A 95 12.79 6.51 4.62
C ALA A 95 11.29 6.43 4.34
N LEU A 96 10.90 6.11 3.11
CA LEU A 96 9.50 5.95 2.71
C LEU A 96 8.84 4.79 3.46
N THR A 97 9.50 3.63 3.54
CA THR A 97 9.04 2.48 4.34
C THR A 97 8.88 2.87 5.81
N GLY A 98 9.83 3.63 6.36
CA GLY A 98 9.74 4.15 7.73
C GLY A 98 8.52 5.06 7.94
N THR A 99 8.25 5.94 6.99
CA THR A 99 7.07 6.82 7.02
C THR A 99 5.76 6.05 7.03
N LEU A 100 5.68 4.95 6.28
CA LEU A 100 4.47 4.14 6.14
C LEU A 100 4.32 3.05 7.21
N SER A 101 5.42 2.65 7.90
CA SER A 101 5.40 1.53 8.86
C SER A 101 5.41 1.99 10.31
N LEU A 102 6.22 3.01 10.65
CA LEU A 102 6.40 3.41 12.03
C LEU A 102 5.18 4.20 12.52
N PRO A 103 4.55 3.83 13.66
CA PRO A 103 3.30 4.44 14.12
C PRO A 103 3.34 5.96 14.19
N PHE A 104 4.40 6.54 14.77
CA PHE A 104 4.57 7.99 14.85
C PHE A 104 4.68 8.67 13.48
N ALA A 105 5.51 8.12 12.57
CA ALA A 105 5.70 8.69 11.24
C ALA A 105 4.44 8.54 10.39
N ARG A 106 3.71 7.43 10.54
CA ARG A 106 2.43 7.18 9.89
C ARG A 106 1.35 8.18 10.33
N GLN A 107 1.29 8.53 11.60
CA GLN A 107 0.38 9.58 12.09
C GLN A 107 0.66 10.95 11.45
N ILE A 108 1.95 11.33 11.32
CA ILE A 108 2.32 12.57 10.63
C ILE A 108 1.90 12.49 9.15
N ALA A 109 2.13 11.37 8.49
CA ALA A 109 1.77 11.17 7.09
C ALA A 109 0.24 11.20 6.89
N ALA A 110 -0.53 10.57 7.78
CA ALA A 110 -1.99 10.61 7.76
C ALA A 110 -2.52 12.05 7.92
N GLY A 111 -1.83 12.88 8.71
CA GLY A 111 -2.13 14.29 8.89
C GLY A 111 -2.08 15.12 7.60
N ILE A 112 -1.39 14.66 6.53
CA ILE A 112 -1.41 15.30 5.20
C ILE A 112 -2.84 15.43 4.69
N THR A 113 -3.65 14.39 4.88
CA THR A 113 -5.05 14.38 4.45
C THR A 113 -5.87 15.46 5.17
N GLU A 114 -5.70 15.60 6.48
CA GLU A 114 -6.40 16.61 7.28
C GLU A 114 -5.98 18.03 6.89
N GLN A 115 -4.68 18.25 6.68
CA GLN A 115 -4.12 19.54 6.30
C GLN A 115 -4.62 20.00 4.91
N LEU A 116 -4.81 19.07 3.98
CA LEU A 116 -5.25 19.36 2.61
C LEU A 116 -6.77 19.27 2.43
N SER A 117 -7.52 18.80 3.44
CA SER A 117 -8.98 18.65 3.37
C SER A 117 -9.72 19.98 3.10
N VAL A 118 -9.08 21.10 3.41
CA VAL A 118 -9.63 22.46 3.20
C VAL A 118 -9.62 22.89 1.72
N LEU A 119 -8.83 22.20 0.86
CA LEU A 119 -8.68 22.59 -0.55
C LEU A 119 -9.83 22.12 -1.46
N GLY A 120 -10.75 21.31 -0.98
CA GLY A 120 -11.85 20.81 -1.80
C GLY A 120 -12.95 20.15 -0.99
N ASP A 121 -14.11 19.97 -1.63
CA ASP A 121 -15.27 19.24 -1.11
C ASP A 121 -14.99 17.70 -1.11
N PHE A 122 -13.77 17.30 -0.77
CA PHE A 122 -13.49 15.90 -0.56
C PHE A 122 -14.33 15.44 0.63
N VAL A 123 -15.21 14.48 0.42
CA VAL A 123 -15.97 13.81 1.49
C VAL A 123 -14.99 12.97 2.29
N ILE A 124 -14.18 13.64 3.08
CA ILE A 124 -13.20 13.05 3.97
C ILE A 124 -13.82 13.10 5.36
N TRP A 125 -14.08 11.95 5.94
CA TRP A 125 -14.51 11.85 7.33
C TRP A 125 -13.40 12.41 8.21
N GLY A 126 -13.65 13.55 8.84
CA GLY A 126 -12.66 14.27 9.64
C GLY A 126 -12.17 15.56 8.97
N GLN A 127 -13.10 16.40 8.53
CA GLN A 127 -12.76 17.76 8.11
C GLN A 127 -12.20 18.53 9.31
N SER A 128 -11.06 19.18 9.10
CA SER A 128 -10.51 20.13 10.05
C SER A 128 -11.52 21.28 10.22
N SER A 129 -12.05 21.45 11.43
CA SER A 129 -12.90 22.59 11.80
C SER A 129 -12.10 23.90 11.97
N THR A 130 -10.97 24.01 11.30
CA THR A 130 -10.04 25.13 11.44
C THR A 130 -10.65 26.41 10.87
N THR A 131 -10.85 27.40 11.71
CA THR A 131 -11.33 28.73 11.34
C THR A 131 -10.16 29.72 11.31
N GLY A 132 -10.09 30.53 10.26
CA GLY A 132 -9.09 31.58 10.11
C GLY A 132 -8.16 31.38 8.91
N ILE A 133 -8.11 32.37 8.01
CA ILE A 133 -7.39 32.29 6.73
C ILE A 133 -5.88 32.02 6.90
N VAL A 134 -5.27 32.54 7.95
CA VAL A 134 -3.83 32.35 8.23
C VAL A 134 -3.55 30.90 8.62
N THR A 135 -4.38 30.32 9.48
CA THR A 135 -4.23 28.92 9.92
C THR A 135 -4.50 27.96 8.75
N ILE A 136 -5.51 28.26 7.93
CA ILE A 136 -5.80 27.50 6.71
C ILE A 136 -4.59 27.52 5.77
N ALA A 137 -4.05 28.71 5.48
CA ALA A 137 -2.90 28.85 4.60
C ALA A 137 -1.66 28.11 5.13
N PHE A 138 -1.42 28.15 6.43
CA PHE A 138 -0.33 27.42 7.08
C PHE A 138 -0.52 25.91 6.96
N ASN A 139 -1.72 25.39 7.25
CA ASN A 139 -2.05 23.98 7.15
C ASN A 139 -1.86 23.47 5.72
N VAL A 140 -2.37 24.19 4.73
CA VAL A 140 -2.19 23.86 3.31
C VAL A 140 -0.70 23.84 2.94
N LEU A 141 0.08 24.81 3.38
CA LEU A 141 1.51 24.84 3.14
C LEU A 141 2.22 23.61 3.73
N VAL A 142 1.91 23.25 4.97
CA VAL A 142 2.46 22.05 5.64
C VAL A 142 2.07 20.80 4.87
N GLY A 143 0.81 20.63 4.52
CA GLY A 143 0.32 19.49 3.74
C GLY A 143 1.02 19.36 2.38
N LEU A 144 1.22 20.49 1.66
CA LEU A 144 1.93 20.51 0.39
C LEU A 144 3.42 20.15 0.55
N VAL A 145 4.09 20.66 1.58
CA VAL A 145 5.52 20.36 1.85
C VAL A 145 5.69 18.86 2.17
N LEU A 146 4.83 18.29 2.99
CA LEU A 146 4.87 16.86 3.32
C LEU A 146 4.57 16.00 2.08
N THR A 147 3.57 16.37 1.29
CA THR A 147 3.25 15.71 0.01
C THR A 147 4.45 15.73 -0.93
N PHE A 148 5.06 16.90 -1.11
CA PHE A 148 6.25 17.05 -1.95
C PHE A 148 7.42 16.21 -1.43
N GLY A 149 7.59 16.11 -0.11
CA GLY A 149 8.59 15.24 0.52
C GLY A 149 8.41 13.77 0.13
N ILE A 150 7.18 13.26 0.19
CA ILE A 150 6.86 11.88 -0.25
C ILE A 150 7.13 11.71 -1.75
N MET A 151 6.76 12.69 -2.57
CA MET A 151 7.01 12.65 -4.02
C MET A 151 8.51 12.64 -4.33
N LEU A 152 9.32 13.41 -3.60
CA LEU A 152 10.78 13.37 -3.73
C LEU A 152 11.36 12.02 -3.35
N LEU A 153 10.88 11.39 -2.27
CA LEU A 153 11.33 10.05 -1.90
C LEU A 153 10.99 9.03 -3.00
N LEU A 154 9.79 9.07 -3.55
CA LEU A 154 9.40 8.22 -4.69
C LEU A 154 10.32 8.44 -5.89
N TRP A 155 10.54 9.68 -6.28
CA TRP A 155 11.46 10.03 -7.36
C TRP A 155 12.85 9.43 -7.14
N GLU A 156 13.42 9.57 -5.94
CA GLU A 156 14.75 9.06 -5.60
C GLU A 156 14.81 7.52 -5.61
N VAL A 157 13.71 6.83 -5.29
CA VAL A 157 13.62 5.37 -5.38
C VAL A 157 13.72 4.90 -6.84
N PHE A 158 13.01 5.56 -7.75
CA PHE A 158 12.90 5.12 -9.15
C PHE A 158 14.03 5.62 -10.05
N MET A 159 14.69 6.71 -9.70
CA MET A 159 15.79 7.29 -10.48
C MET A 159 16.95 6.31 -10.78
N PRO A 160 17.53 5.58 -9.80
CA PRO A 160 18.60 4.61 -10.09
C PRO A 160 18.11 3.41 -10.92
N MET A 161 16.86 2.99 -10.75
CA MET A 161 16.27 1.91 -11.57
C MET A 161 16.12 2.35 -13.02
N GLY A 162 15.65 3.57 -13.26
CA GLY A 162 15.59 4.15 -14.60
C GLY A 162 16.97 4.23 -15.26
N ARG A 163 18.02 4.60 -14.51
CA ARG A 163 19.39 4.61 -15.03
C ARG A 163 19.88 3.23 -15.43
N LEU A 164 19.59 2.21 -14.60
CA LEU A 164 19.94 0.82 -14.94
C LEU A 164 19.18 0.33 -16.18
N LEU A 165 17.89 0.58 -16.24
CA LEU A 165 17.05 0.21 -17.37
C LEU A 165 17.53 0.91 -18.65
N GLY A 166 17.71 2.24 -18.61
CA GLY A 166 18.16 3.03 -19.76
C GLY A 166 19.52 2.60 -20.28
N ARG A 167 20.50 2.25 -19.41
CA ARG A 167 21.77 1.67 -19.83
C ARG A 167 21.57 0.33 -20.49
N GLY A 168 20.84 -0.58 -19.82
CA GLY A 168 20.57 -1.90 -20.37
C GLY A 168 19.95 -1.82 -21.76
N MET A 169 18.99 -0.93 -21.98
CA MET A 169 18.33 -0.71 -23.27
C MET A 169 19.26 -0.12 -24.32
N ASN A 170 20.12 0.85 -23.92
CA ASN A 170 21.03 1.54 -24.84
C ASN A 170 22.20 0.65 -25.26
N ASP A 171 22.72 -0.16 -24.36
CA ASP A 171 23.93 -0.95 -24.57
C ASP A 171 23.64 -2.34 -25.15
N HIS A 172 22.38 -2.76 -25.20
CA HIS A 172 21.99 -4.08 -25.71
C HIS A 172 22.12 -4.16 -27.24
N PRO A 173 22.79 -5.19 -27.77
CA PRO A 173 23.06 -5.29 -29.23
C PRO A 173 21.79 -5.49 -30.06
N ASN A 174 20.70 -5.97 -29.47
CA ASN A 174 19.40 -6.15 -30.12
C ASN A 174 18.31 -5.39 -29.37
N THR A 175 17.90 -4.23 -29.90
CA THR A 175 16.90 -3.34 -29.30
C THR A 175 15.53 -3.99 -29.15
N ILE A 176 15.12 -4.82 -30.13
CA ILE A 176 13.83 -5.53 -30.08
C ILE A 176 13.82 -6.53 -28.93
N ALA A 177 14.91 -7.30 -28.77
CA ALA A 177 15.05 -8.25 -27.66
C ALA A 177 15.06 -7.53 -26.30
N ALA A 178 15.80 -6.42 -26.17
CA ALA A 178 15.82 -5.59 -24.97
C ALA A 178 14.42 -5.09 -24.58
N TYR A 179 13.67 -4.57 -25.56
CA TYR A 179 12.31 -4.10 -25.35
C TYR A 179 11.37 -5.26 -24.94
N SER A 180 11.44 -6.40 -25.64
CA SER A 180 10.62 -7.57 -25.30
C SER A 180 10.90 -8.09 -23.90
N VAL A 181 12.16 -8.13 -23.49
CA VAL A 181 12.58 -8.53 -22.13
C VAL A 181 12.05 -7.54 -21.09
N ASN A 182 12.11 -6.23 -21.36
CA ASN A 182 11.55 -5.21 -20.48
C ASN A 182 10.05 -5.40 -20.28
N VAL A 183 9.28 -5.58 -21.36
CA VAL A 183 7.82 -5.80 -21.29
C VAL A 183 7.49 -7.09 -20.53
N ALA A 184 8.20 -8.19 -20.81
CA ALA A 184 8.01 -9.44 -20.11
C ALA A 184 8.32 -9.34 -18.61
N GLY A 185 9.43 -8.66 -18.24
CA GLY A 185 9.77 -8.38 -16.86
C GLY A 185 8.72 -7.53 -16.15
N SER A 186 8.26 -6.47 -16.80
CA SER A 186 7.20 -5.60 -16.28
C SER A 186 5.91 -6.38 -16.00
N LEU A 187 5.50 -7.23 -16.94
CA LEU A 187 4.31 -8.07 -16.79
C LEU A 187 4.46 -9.04 -15.59
N ILE A 188 5.61 -9.67 -15.44
CA ILE A 188 5.88 -10.55 -14.32
C ILE A 188 5.87 -9.78 -13.00
N GLY A 189 6.41 -8.55 -12.95
CA GLY A 189 6.36 -7.70 -11.76
C GLY A 189 4.94 -7.38 -11.32
N ILE A 190 4.04 -7.06 -12.26
CA ILE A 190 2.63 -6.82 -12.00
C ILE A 190 1.96 -8.08 -11.44
N TRP A 191 2.12 -9.23 -12.14
CA TRP A 191 1.52 -10.49 -11.70
C TRP A 191 2.05 -10.98 -10.34
N LEU A 192 3.33 -10.75 -10.06
CA LEU A 192 3.90 -11.06 -8.75
C LEU A 192 3.21 -10.27 -7.65
N PHE A 193 2.95 -8.97 -7.86
CA PHE A 193 2.20 -8.17 -6.89
C PHE A 193 0.74 -8.64 -6.74
N VAL A 194 0.08 -8.98 -7.86
CA VAL A 194 -1.29 -9.52 -7.84
C VAL A 194 -1.34 -10.82 -7.02
N LEU A 195 -0.38 -11.72 -7.21
CA LEU A 195 -0.30 -12.99 -6.45
C LEU A 195 -0.05 -12.72 -4.96
N LEU A 196 0.91 -11.86 -4.60
CA LEU A 196 1.16 -11.49 -3.21
C LEU A 196 -0.09 -10.88 -2.55
N SER A 197 -0.83 -10.04 -3.28
CA SER A 197 -2.10 -9.47 -2.80
C SER A 197 -3.19 -10.53 -2.65
N ALA A 198 -3.33 -11.43 -3.63
CA ALA A 198 -4.32 -12.51 -3.60
C ALA A 198 -4.09 -13.49 -2.43
N TRP A 199 -2.84 -13.68 -2.02
CA TRP A 199 -2.48 -14.47 -0.85
C TRP A 199 -2.59 -13.70 0.47
N THR A 200 -3.22 -12.54 0.47
CA THR A 200 -3.46 -11.73 1.68
C THR A 200 -2.18 -11.41 2.48
N THR A 201 -1.05 -11.25 1.76
CA THR A 201 0.24 -10.98 2.41
C THR A 201 0.35 -9.51 2.83
N SER A 202 1.06 -9.26 3.93
CA SER A 202 1.31 -7.92 4.46
C SER A 202 2.41 -7.18 3.69
N PRO A 203 2.49 -5.85 3.80
CA PRO A 203 3.58 -5.05 3.24
C PRO A 203 4.98 -5.52 3.63
N PHE A 204 5.14 -6.13 4.79
CA PHE A 204 6.40 -6.77 5.19
C PHE A 204 6.89 -7.77 4.16
N ILE A 205 6.01 -8.67 3.69
CA ILE A 205 6.35 -9.67 2.68
C ILE A 205 6.66 -9.02 1.34
N TRP A 206 5.89 -7.99 0.95
CA TRP A 206 6.13 -7.27 -0.30
C TRP A 206 7.51 -6.60 -0.32
N VAL A 207 7.86 -5.91 0.77
CA VAL A 207 9.17 -5.28 0.95
C VAL A 207 10.28 -6.32 0.98
N ALA A 208 10.09 -7.45 1.66
CA ALA A 208 11.08 -8.53 1.72
C ALA A 208 11.38 -9.10 0.32
N VAL A 209 10.35 -9.35 -0.50
CA VAL A 209 10.51 -9.82 -1.89
C VAL A 209 11.24 -8.78 -2.72
N CYS A 210 10.84 -7.51 -2.66
CA CYS A 210 11.53 -6.42 -3.37
C CYS A 210 12.99 -6.30 -2.92
N ALA A 211 13.26 -6.35 -1.62
CA ALA A 211 14.61 -6.27 -1.06
C ALA A 211 15.48 -7.44 -1.52
N ALA A 212 14.95 -8.67 -1.53
CA ALA A 212 15.66 -9.84 -2.04
C ALA A 212 16.07 -9.64 -3.50
N MET A 213 15.19 -9.17 -4.37
CA MET A 213 15.50 -8.89 -5.77
C MET A 213 16.49 -7.74 -5.95
N LEU A 214 16.37 -6.67 -5.13
CA LEU A 214 17.28 -5.53 -5.14
C LEU A 214 18.70 -5.89 -4.73
N THR A 215 18.93 -7.02 -4.04
CA THR A 215 20.29 -7.52 -3.73
C THR A 215 21.13 -7.73 -4.98
N TYR A 216 20.52 -7.97 -6.14
CA TYR A 216 21.20 -8.09 -7.43
C TYR A 216 21.95 -6.79 -7.83
N PHE A 217 21.49 -5.63 -7.36
CA PHE A 217 22.02 -4.32 -7.74
C PHE A 217 22.89 -3.64 -6.67
N VAL A 218 23.19 -4.29 -5.55
CA VAL A 218 23.85 -3.64 -4.39
C VAL A 218 25.33 -3.27 -4.60
N GLY A 219 25.94 -3.68 -5.71
CA GLY A 219 27.36 -3.39 -6.01
C GLY A 219 28.33 -4.34 -5.31
N THR A 220 29.58 -3.87 -5.09
CA THR A 220 30.67 -4.68 -4.52
C THR A 220 31.38 -3.94 -3.38
N GLY A 221 32.18 -4.65 -2.59
CA GLY A 221 33.03 -4.05 -1.54
C GLY A 221 32.24 -3.31 -0.45
N VAL A 222 32.69 -2.12 -0.10
CA VAL A 222 32.11 -1.26 0.96
C VAL A 222 30.70 -0.81 0.58
N GLU A 223 30.48 -0.45 -0.67
CA GLU A 223 29.16 -0.07 -1.19
C GLU A 223 28.14 -1.20 -1.02
N ARG A 224 28.55 -2.45 -1.25
CA ARG A 224 27.69 -3.62 -1.05
C ARG A 224 27.23 -3.74 0.39
N ARG A 225 28.14 -3.62 1.35
CA ARG A 225 27.81 -3.72 2.80
C ARG A 225 26.82 -2.65 3.20
N LYS A 226 27.06 -1.41 2.78
CA LYS A 226 26.18 -0.26 3.04
C LYS A 226 24.78 -0.49 2.44
N ASN A 227 24.70 -0.90 1.18
CA ASN A 227 23.43 -1.11 0.50
C ASN A 227 22.65 -2.29 1.09
N LEU A 228 23.34 -3.37 1.48
CA LEU A 228 22.71 -4.49 2.19
C LEU A 228 22.18 -4.08 3.56
N SER A 229 22.90 -3.21 4.31
CA SER A 229 22.37 -2.70 5.58
C SER A 229 21.12 -1.82 5.39
N TYR A 230 21.06 -1.03 4.33
CA TYR A 230 19.83 -0.28 4.01
C TYR A 230 18.66 -1.23 3.69
N LEU A 231 18.88 -2.27 2.89
CA LEU A 231 17.84 -3.27 2.58
C LEU A 231 17.41 -4.03 3.85
N ALA A 232 18.35 -4.49 4.66
CA ALA A 232 18.04 -5.19 5.90
C ALA A 232 17.23 -4.31 6.87
N LEU A 233 17.61 -3.02 6.99
CA LEU A 233 16.88 -2.08 7.84
C LEU A 233 15.49 -1.75 7.25
N THR A 234 15.37 -1.63 5.93
CA THR A 234 14.07 -1.45 5.25
C THR A 234 13.13 -2.62 5.58
N VAL A 235 13.61 -3.86 5.47
CA VAL A 235 12.80 -5.06 5.82
C VAL A 235 12.47 -5.07 7.32
N ALA A 236 13.43 -4.74 8.19
CA ALA A 236 13.20 -4.70 9.64
C ALA A 236 12.13 -3.65 10.02
N VAL A 237 12.19 -2.46 9.40
CA VAL A 237 11.19 -1.40 9.61
C VAL A 237 9.82 -1.80 9.04
N ALA A 238 9.79 -2.47 7.89
CA ALA A 238 8.55 -2.97 7.31
C ALA A 238 7.82 -3.99 8.21
N ALA A 239 8.51 -4.64 9.15
CA ALA A 239 7.87 -5.53 10.13
C ALA A 239 6.85 -4.81 11.03
N PHE A 240 6.96 -3.48 11.14
CA PHE A 240 5.97 -2.66 11.86
C PHE A 240 4.79 -2.22 10.97
N ALA A 241 4.76 -2.60 9.69
CA ALA A 241 3.66 -2.26 8.80
C ALA A 241 2.35 -2.89 9.27
N GLY A 242 1.36 -2.06 9.50
CA GLY A 242 0.06 -2.50 10.04
C GLY A 242 0.03 -2.74 11.55
N TYR A 243 1.14 -2.49 12.28
CA TYR A 243 1.09 -2.52 13.74
C TYR A 243 0.24 -1.35 14.25
N GLU A 244 -0.81 -1.65 15.00
CA GLU A 244 -1.70 -0.70 15.67
C GLU A 244 -1.91 -1.15 17.10
N THR A 245 -1.68 -0.24 18.06
CA THR A 245 -1.68 -0.56 19.50
C THR A 245 -3.03 -1.04 20.01
N ASP A 246 -4.12 -0.56 19.43
CA ASP A 246 -5.48 -0.84 19.88
C ASP A 246 -6.21 -1.84 18.98
N ALA A 247 -5.56 -2.35 17.93
CA ALA A 247 -6.17 -3.30 17.03
C ALA A 247 -6.22 -4.71 17.64
N ILE A 248 -7.38 -5.35 17.53
CA ILE A 248 -7.55 -6.79 17.82
C ILE A 248 -6.86 -7.59 16.71
N GLU A 249 -7.06 -7.18 15.47
CA GLU A 249 -6.48 -7.85 14.29
C GLU A 249 -6.34 -6.87 13.11
N VAL A 250 -5.27 -7.04 12.32
CA VAL A 250 -5.06 -6.33 11.06
C VAL A 250 -4.89 -7.35 9.94
N ALA A 251 -5.72 -7.25 8.90
CA ALA A 251 -5.68 -8.09 7.73
C ALA A 251 -5.45 -7.26 6.45
N TRP A 252 -4.57 -7.76 5.56
CA TRP A 252 -4.35 -7.18 4.24
C TRP A 252 -5.03 -8.07 3.20
N SER A 253 -6.26 -7.72 2.81
CA SER A 253 -7.01 -8.44 1.78
C SER A 253 -6.49 -8.08 0.38
N PRO A 254 -6.93 -8.76 -0.69
CA PRO A 254 -6.63 -8.33 -2.06
C PRO A 254 -7.08 -6.90 -2.37
N TYR A 255 -8.09 -6.41 -1.68
CA TYR A 255 -8.75 -5.13 -1.96
C TYR A 255 -8.28 -3.99 -1.06
N GLN A 256 -8.06 -4.26 0.24
CA GLN A 256 -7.90 -3.22 1.24
C GLN A 256 -7.17 -3.72 2.51
N LYS A 257 -6.74 -2.79 3.34
CA LYS A 257 -6.31 -3.06 4.71
C LYS A 257 -7.54 -3.01 5.62
N LEU A 258 -7.76 -4.07 6.37
CA LEU A 258 -8.81 -4.17 7.37
C LEU A 258 -8.19 -4.13 8.76
N THR A 259 -8.72 -3.29 9.63
CA THR A 259 -8.34 -3.24 11.04
C THR A 259 -9.59 -3.44 11.88
N LEU A 260 -9.58 -4.47 12.72
CA LEU A 260 -10.60 -4.69 13.74
C LEU A 260 -10.11 -4.13 15.07
N ALA A 261 -10.85 -3.22 15.66
CA ALA A 261 -10.52 -2.61 16.94
C ALA A 261 -11.79 -2.40 17.79
N PRO A 262 -11.68 -2.32 19.13
CA PRO A 262 -12.77 -1.88 19.96
C PRO A 262 -13.19 -0.46 19.62
N SER A 263 -14.49 -0.17 19.66
CA SER A 263 -14.97 1.18 19.48
C SER A 263 -14.48 2.09 20.61
N THR A 264 -13.88 3.21 20.24
CA THR A 264 -13.54 4.29 21.18
C THR A 264 -14.68 5.29 21.35
N HIS A 265 -15.77 5.12 20.61
CA HIS A 265 -16.88 6.07 20.62
C HIS A 265 -17.76 5.83 21.83
N GLU A 266 -18.05 6.90 22.63
CA GLU A 266 -18.85 6.82 23.86
C GLU A 266 -20.25 6.24 23.65
N ASN A 267 -20.83 6.45 22.47
CA ASN A 267 -22.16 5.92 22.12
C ASN A 267 -22.16 4.43 21.74
N TRP A 268 -20.99 3.80 21.61
CA TRP A 268 -20.84 2.40 21.19
C TRP A 268 -19.87 1.62 22.09
N PRO A 269 -20.09 1.62 23.42
CA PRO A 269 -19.19 0.95 24.34
C PRO A 269 -19.23 -0.58 24.13
N GLY A 270 -18.05 -1.18 24.05
CA GLY A 270 -17.92 -2.63 23.93
C GLY A 270 -18.21 -3.21 22.53
N VAL A 271 -18.46 -2.37 21.54
CA VAL A 271 -18.67 -2.79 20.15
C VAL A 271 -17.35 -2.82 19.40
N ASN A 272 -17.13 -3.87 18.63
CA ASN A 272 -15.99 -3.93 17.71
C ASN A 272 -16.29 -3.15 16.42
N PHE A 273 -15.28 -2.48 15.90
CA PHE A 273 -15.40 -1.67 14.70
C PHE A 273 -14.38 -2.13 13.64
N ILE A 274 -14.82 -2.24 12.39
CA ILE A 274 -13.95 -2.48 11.25
C ILE A 274 -13.60 -1.16 10.61
N TYR A 275 -12.29 -0.93 10.48
CA TYR A 275 -11.73 0.18 9.71
C TYR A 275 -11.19 -0.36 8.39
N VAL A 276 -11.48 0.36 7.32
CA VAL A 276 -10.99 0.10 5.97
C VAL A 276 -10.03 1.19 5.57
N ASN A 277 -8.78 0.84 5.26
CA ASN A 277 -7.74 1.81 4.91
C ASN A 277 -7.68 2.98 5.91
N ASN A 278 -7.65 2.65 7.21
CA ASN A 278 -7.63 3.58 8.34
C ASN A 278 -8.87 4.50 8.47
N THR A 279 -9.98 4.14 7.83
CA THR A 279 -11.25 4.89 7.90
C THR A 279 -12.32 4.00 8.50
N GLY A 280 -13.14 4.53 9.42
CA GLY A 280 -14.28 3.81 9.96
C GLY A 280 -15.21 3.32 8.85
N TYR A 281 -15.54 2.04 8.90
CA TYR A 281 -16.38 1.41 7.87
C TYR A 281 -17.64 0.80 8.48
N GLN A 282 -17.53 -0.12 9.41
CA GLN A 282 -18.67 -0.85 9.95
C GLN A 282 -18.48 -1.23 11.42
N ALA A 283 -19.49 -0.99 12.24
CA ALA A 283 -19.58 -1.54 13.60
C ALA A 283 -20.17 -2.96 13.53
N LEU A 284 -19.66 -3.88 14.35
CA LEU A 284 -20.24 -5.21 14.53
C LEU A 284 -21.24 -5.13 15.68
N VAL A 285 -22.52 -4.91 15.36
CA VAL A 285 -23.55 -4.58 16.36
C VAL A 285 -24.34 -5.81 16.77
N ASP A 286 -24.62 -5.93 18.04
CA ASP A 286 -25.62 -6.88 18.56
C ASP A 286 -26.99 -6.17 18.58
N ASN A 287 -27.83 -6.50 17.62
CA ASN A 287 -29.20 -6.01 17.53
C ASN A 287 -30.21 -7.13 17.86
N SER A 288 -29.76 -8.18 18.52
CA SER A 288 -30.69 -9.22 19.01
C SER A 288 -31.70 -8.62 19.97
N ASP A 289 -32.91 -9.22 20.04
CA ASP A 289 -33.96 -8.74 20.92
C ASP A 289 -33.51 -8.64 22.39
N ALA A 290 -32.63 -9.51 22.81
CA ALA A 290 -32.09 -9.51 24.18
C ALA A 290 -31.17 -8.29 24.40
N ALA A 291 -30.26 -8.00 23.45
CA ALA A 291 -29.34 -6.89 23.56
C ALA A 291 -30.06 -5.54 23.46
N VAL A 292 -31.02 -5.43 22.52
CA VAL A 292 -31.79 -4.19 22.31
C VAL A 292 -32.65 -3.88 23.54
N ARG A 293 -33.29 -4.88 24.18
CA ARG A 293 -34.09 -4.68 25.39
C ARG A 293 -33.24 -4.37 26.63
N ALA A 294 -32.00 -4.83 26.65
CA ALA A 294 -31.06 -4.52 27.73
C ALA A 294 -30.44 -3.12 27.63
N ASP A 295 -30.48 -2.48 26.46
CA ASP A 295 -29.97 -1.13 26.26
C ASP A 295 -30.96 -0.07 26.77
N VAL A 296 -30.64 0.54 27.90
CA VAL A 296 -31.46 1.58 28.53
C VAL A 296 -31.69 2.84 27.67
N ARG A 297 -30.93 2.99 26.59
CA ARG A 297 -31.05 4.11 25.64
C ARG A 297 -32.14 3.86 24.60
N VAL A 298 -32.58 2.62 24.45
CA VAL A 298 -33.55 2.20 23.44
C VAL A 298 -34.93 2.05 24.06
N GLY A 299 -35.89 2.86 23.62
CA GLY A 299 -37.27 2.76 24.07
C GLY A 299 -38.01 1.61 23.38
N PRO A 300 -39.08 1.05 24.01
CA PRO A 300 -39.86 -0.03 23.41
C PRO A 300 -40.43 0.24 22.05
N GLU A 301 -40.68 1.51 21.73
CA GLU A 301 -41.20 2.00 20.46
C GLU A 301 -40.22 1.88 19.31
N THR A 302 -38.92 1.71 19.63
CA THR A 302 -37.84 1.59 18.62
C THR A 302 -37.34 0.15 18.45
N TYR A 303 -37.93 -0.81 19.19
CA TYR A 303 -37.54 -2.22 19.05
C TYR A 303 -37.81 -2.73 17.63
N GLY A 304 -36.81 -3.37 17.02
CA GLY A 304 -36.87 -3.88 15.65
C GLY A 304 -36.80 -2.79 14.56
N LEU A 305 -36.42 -1.57 14.93
CA LEU A 305 -36.29 -0.41 14.01
C LEU A 305 -34.85 0.02 13.78
N THR A 306 -33.89 -0.90 13.90
CA THR A 306 -32.50 -0.58 13.54
C THR A 306 -32.40 -0.38 12.02
N GLN A 307 -31.38 0.33 11.55
CA GLN A 307 -31.16 0.55 10.12
C GLN A 307 -31.12 -0.76 9.30
N TYR A 308 -30.70 -1.86 9.93
CA TYR A 308 -30.63 -3.19 9.32
C TYR A 308 -31.98 -3.93 9.31
N ASP A 309 -32.94 -3.50 10.08
CA ASP A 309 -34.30 -4.07 10.15
C ASP A 309 -35.29 -3.29 9.26
N ILE A 310 -35.02 -2.00 9.01
CA ILE A 310 -35.92 -1.12 8.22
C ILE A 310 -36.35 -1.72 6.87
N PRO A 311 -35.47 -2.34 6.05
CA PRO A 311 -35.92 -2.93 4.77
C PRO A 311 -36.99 -3.99 4.97
N MET A 312 -36.96 -4.71 6.09
CA MET A 312 -37.92 -5.79 6.42
C MET A 312 -39.26 -5.26 6.92
N GLN A 313 -39.33 -3.98 7.34
CA GLN A 313 -40.61 -3.32 7.66
C GLN A 313 -41.46 -3.08 6.41
N PHE A 314 -40.81 -2.83 5.25
CA PHE A 314 -41.48 -2.67 3.99
C PHE A 314 -41.88 -4.00 3.33
N HIS A 315 -41.23 -5.09 3.71
CA HIS A 315 -41.52 -6.44 3.23
C HIS A 315 -41.45 -7.45 4.39
N PRO A 316 -42.49 -7.53 5.23
CA PRO A 316 -42.50 -8.38 6.41
C PRO A 316 -42.40 -9.88 6.07
N ASN A 317 -41.66 -10.62 6.89
CA ASN A 317 -41.46 -12.08 6.76
C ASN A 317 -40.93 -12.49 5.38
N PRO A 318 -39.78 -11.94 4.93
CA PRO A 318 -39.24 -12.26 3.63
C PRO A 318 -38.77 -13.72 3.61
N LYS A 319 -39.19 -14.49 2.60
CA LYS A 319 -38.71 -15.88 2.46
C LYS A 319 -37.30 -15.97 1.98
N ARG A 320 -36.97 -15.17 0.96
CA ARG A 320 -35.63 -15.10 0.36
C ARG A 320 -35.13 -13.69 0.33
N VAL A 321 -33.90 -13.49 0.78
CA VAL A 321 -33.24 -12.18 0.83
C VAL A 321 -31.90 -12.27 0.13
N LEU A 322 -31.59 -11.31 -0.73
CA LEU A 322 -30.28 -11.11 -1.31
C LEU A 322 -29.65 -9.86 -0.68
N VAL A 323 -28.48 -10.04 -0.06
CA VAL A 323 -27.69 -8.95 0.51
C VAL A 323 -26.44 -8.78 -0.35
N VAL A 324 -26.32 -7.65 -1.02
CA VAL A 324 -25.15 -7.30 -1.86
C VAL A 324 -24.26 -6.33 -1.09
N GLY A 325 -22.98 -6.69 -0.93
CA GLY A 325 -22.07 -5.99 -0.03
C GLY A 325 -22.36 -6.34 1.42
N ALA A 326 -22.45 -7.65 1.71
CA ALA A 326 -22.91 -8.16 3.00
C ALA A 326 -21.99 -7.78 4.18
N GLY A 327 -20.73 -7.43 3.90
CA GLY A 327 -19.78 -6.97 4.91
C GLY A 327 -19.57 -7.97 6.03
N SER A 328 -19.56 -7.49 7.27
CA SER A 328 -19.43 -8.35 8.44
C SER A 328 -20.73 -9.07 8.84
N GLY A 329 -21.86 -8.80 8.16
CA GLY A 329 -23.11 -9.53 8.32
C GLY A 329 -24.22 -8.82 9.11
N ASN A 330 -24.14 -7.52 9.39
CA ASN A 330 -25.20 -6.79 10.08
C ASN A 330 -26.55 -6.86 9.33
N ASP A 331 -26.56 -6.67 7.99
CA ASP A 331 -27.77 -6.79 7.16
C ASP A 331 -28.28 -8.23 7.12
N VAL A 332 -27.36 -9.20 7.09
CA VAL A 332 -27.70 -10.63 7.15
C VAL A 332 -28.37 -10.97 8.48
N ALA A 333 -27.81 -10.45 9.59
CA ALA A 333 -28.42 -10.61 10.92
C ALA A 333 -29.81 -9.97 10.97
N GLY A 334 -29.99 -8.78 10.41
CA GLY A 334 -31.28 -8.10 10.28
C GLY A 334 -32.30 -8.96 9.53
N ALA A 335 -31.93 -9.51 8.37
CA ALA A 335 -32.79 -10.41 7.60
C ALA A 335 -33.20 -11.64 8.40
N LEU A 336 -32.27 -12.29 9.10
CA LEU A 336 -32.54 -13.47 9.90
C LEU A 336 -33.48 -13.18 11.09
N ARG A 337 -33.29 -12.08 11.82
CA ARG A 337 -34.17 -11.63 12.91
C ARG A 337 -35.59 -11.39 12.42
N ASN A 338 -35.75 -10.87 11.21
CA ASN A 338 -37.04 -10.60 10.61
C ASN A 338 -37.64 -11.80 9.84
N GLY A 339 -37.16 -13.01 10.09
CA GLY A 339 -37.81 -14.25 9.66
C GLY A 339 -37.41 -14.76 8.27
N ALA A 340 -36.35 -14.26 7.66
CA ALA A 340 -35.84 -14.80 6.41
C ALA A 340 -35.53 -16.29 6.50
N GLU A 341 -36.00 -17.05 5.51
CA GLU A 341 -35.83 -18.52 5.45
C GLU A 341 -34.56 -18.90 4.66
N ASP A 342 -34.15 -18.04 3.73
CA ASP A 342 -33.00 -18.21 2.84
C ASP A 342 -32.35 -16.84 2.55
N VAL A 343 -31.07 -16.68 2.87
CA VAL A 343 -30.32 -15.45 2.70
C VAL A 343 -29.08 -15.72 1.84
N THR A 344 -29.01 -15.08 0.68
CA THR A 344 -27.80 -15.09 -0.14
C THR A 344 -26.99 -13.83 0.17
N ALA A 345 -25.81 -14.00 0.76
CA ALA A 345 -24.89 -12.93 1.12
C ALA A 345 -23.75 -12.85 0.10
N VAL A 346 -23.71 -11.77 -0.67
CA VAL A 346 -22.65 -11.50 -1.65
C VAL A 346 -21.66 -10.48 -1.07
N GLU A 347 -20.39 -10.87 -0.97
CA GLU A 347 -19.32 -10.00 -0.50
C GLU A 347 -18.04 -10.28 -1.28
N ILE A 348 -17.42 -9.22 -1.80
CA ILE A 348 -16.21 -9.34 -2.62
C ILE A 348 -14.96 -9.62 -1.79
N ASP A 349 -14.93 -9.15 -0.54
CA ASP A 349 -13.76 -9.25 0.33
C ASP A 349 -13.92 -10.42 1.33
N PRO A 350 -13.24 -11.55 1.10
CA PRO A 350 -13.34 -12.71 1.98
C PRO A 350 -12.82 -12.42 3.40
N ALA A 351 -11.95 -11.43 3.58
CA ALA A 351 -11.44 -11.09 4.90
C ALA A 351 -12.49 -10.39 5.77
N ILE A 352 -13.40 -9.60 5.17
CA ILE A 352 -14.55 -9.02 5.90
C ILE A 352 -15.52 -10.12 6.34
N ILE A 353 -15.80 -11.10 5.48
CA ILE A 353 -16.61 -12.28 5.85
C ILE A 353 -15.98 -13.03 7.02
N ASP A 354 -14.66 -13.25 6.98
CA ASP A 354 -13.95 -13.92 8.05
C ASP A 354 -14.05 -13.16 9.38
N PHE A 355 -13.92 -11.82 9.36
CA PHE A 355 -14.17 -11.00 10.54
C PHE A 355 -15.63 -11.14 11.04
N GLY A 356 -16.60 -11.13 10.13
CA GLY A 356 -18.00 -11.35 10.46
C GLY A 356 -18.25 -12.70 11.13
N ARG A 357 -17.65 -13.79 10.62
CA ARG A 357 -17.78 -15.12 11.21
C ARG A 357 -17.18 -15.22 12.62
N ARG A 358 -16.03 -14.63 12.84
CA ARG A 358 -15.30 -14.75 14.11
C ARG A 358 -15.74 -13.76 15.17
N PHE A 359 -16.13 -12.56 14.78
CA PHE A 359 -16.29 -11.46 15.73
C PHE A 359 -17.68 -10.84 15.76
N HIS A 360 -18.58 -11.16 14.82
CA HIS A 360 -19.94 -10.64 14.87
C HIS A 360 -20.71 -11.29 16.03
N PRO A 361 -21.33 -10.51 16.94
CA PRO A 361 -21.98 -11.05 18.14
C PRO A 361 -23.15 -11.99 17.81
N GLU A 362 -23.95 -11.69 16.79
CA GLU A 362 -25.09 -12.51 16.38
C GLU A 362 -24.71 -13.70 15.47
N ARG A 363 -23.45 -13.81 15.04
CA ARG A 363 -22.93 -14.89 14.17
C ARG A 363 -23.81 -15.23 12.96
N PRO A 364 -24.22 -14.25 12.14
CA PRO A 364 -25.18 -14.50 11.07
C PRO A 364 -24.67 -15.50 10.02
N TYR A 365 -23.37 -15.55 9.75
CA TYR A 365 -22.75 -16.46 8.79
C TYR A 365 -22.65 -17.93 9.26
N ASP A 366 -22.92 -18.22 10.53
CA ASP A 366 -23.01 -19.60 11.05
C ASP A 366 -24.38 -20.22 10.81
N SER A 367 -25.37 -19.42 10.42
CA SER A 367 -26.73 -19.90 10.15
C SER A 367 -26.78 -20.74 8.88
N LYS A 368 -27.44 -21.90 8.96
CA LYS A 368 -27.68 -22.78 7.81
C LYS A 368 -28.56 -22.15 6.72
N LYS A 369 -29.24 -21.05 7.04
CA LYS A 369 -30.07 -20.28 6.11
C LYS A 369 -29.26 -19.31 5.27
N VAL A 370 -27.96 -19.17 5.52
CA VAL A 370 -27.11 -18.16 4.87
C VAL A 370 -26.14 -18.83 3.90
N HIS A 371 -26.19 -18.38 2.67
CA HIS A 371 -25.30 -18.80 1.59
C HIS A 371 -24.39 -17.62 1.22
N VAL A 372 -23.08 -17.76 1.47
CA VAL A 372 -22.08 -16.74 1.12
C VAL A 372 -21.56 -17.03 -0.28
N VAL A 373 -21.53 -15.99 -1.13
CA VAL A 373 -21.08 -16.03 -2.53
C VAL A 373 -20.04 -14.97 -2.80
#